data_6397afd79967bbd4eaad43317075b4f1
#
_entry.id   6397afd79967bbd4eaad43317075b4f1
#
_cell.length_a   1.000
_cell.length_b   1.000
_cell.length_c   1.000
_cell.angle_alpha   90.00
_cell.angle_beta   90.00
_cell.angle_gamma   90.00
#
_symmetry.space_group_name_H-M   'P 1'
#
loop_
_entity.id
_entity.type
_entity.pdbx_description
1 polymer ?
#
loop_
_entity_poly.entity_id
_entity_poly.type
_entity_poly.pdbx_seq_one_letter_code
_entity_poly.pdbx_strand_id
1 'polypeptide(L)'
;PKVKEYIKKEIQKITTHIDTLGKKIEESKKEAETAQNQKSGLFGKTAKKADMIANALVKNAEADSEMHTLVQQVIKFSCLSTFAYHNIVQELNDIMENGFKNSDGDIIHLNNTSKELAESVIYSVQEANKTNEKHFELENKSDKNDEKHDRQISELYQKIKELEEKKYNLLSIISIAISFVAIFLVLFK
;
A
#
# COMPACT_ATOMS: atom_id res chain seq x y z
N PRO A 1 11.45 3.78 23.11
CA PRO A 1 11.11 5.19 23.41
C PRO A 1 11.22 6.09 22.17
N LYS A 2 12.35 6.08 21.43
CA LYS A 2 12.58 6.95 20.27
C LYS A 2 11.60 6.75 19.10
N VAL A 3 11.21 5.50 18.80
CA VAL A 3 10.27 5.20 17.69
C VAL A 3 8.87 5.73 18.00
N LYS A 4 8.38 5.55 19.23
CA LYS A 4 7.07 6.05 19.67
C LYS A 4 7.00 7.57 19.59
N GLU A 5 8.07 8.25 20.00
CA GLU A 5 8.16 9.72 19.95
C GLU A 5 8.22 10.23 18.50
N TYR A 6 8.94 9.54 17.62
CA TYR A 6 8.97 9.83 16.19
C TYR A 6 7.58 9.70 15.56
N ILE A 7 6.87 8.58 15.83
CA ILE A 7 5.52 8.34 15.33
C ILE A 7 4.59 9.47 15.79
N LYS A 8 4.62 9.83 17.07
CA LYS A 8 3.78 10.90 17.61
C LYS A 8 4.04 12.24 16.92
N LYS A 9 5.29 12.57 16.66
CA LYS A 9 5.68 13.80 15.95
C LYS A 9 5.17 13.81 14.49
N GLU A 10 5.23 12.67 13.79
CA GLU A 10 4.71 12.56 12.42
C GLU A 10 3.19 12.66 12.39
N ILE A 11 2.48 12.02 13.33
CA ILE A 11 1.02 12.14 13.44
C ILE A 11 0.63 13.60 13.71
N GLN A 12 1.35 14.31 14.57
CA GLN A 12 1.09 15.71 14.86
C GLN A 12 1.24 16.61 13.61
N LYS A 13 2.23 16.34 12.75
CA LYS A 13 2.38 17.03 11.45
C LYS A 13 1.19 16.74 10.52
N ILE A 14 0.79 15.47 10.43
CA ILE A 14 -0.36 15.04 9.63
C ILE A 14 -1.61 15.77 10.10
N THR A 15 -1.87 15.81 11.39
CA THR A 15 -3.03 16.49 11.99
C THR A 15 -3.05 17.98 11.70
N THR A 16 -1.90 18.65 11.87
CA THR A 16 -1.79 20.10 11.55
C THR A 16 -2.07 20.35 10.05
N HIS A 17 -1.62 19.46 9.20
CA HIS A 17 -1.88 19.56 7.75
C HIS A 17 -3.37 19.37 7.44
N ILE A 18 -4.01 18.37 8.03
CA ILE A 18 -5.46 18.12 7.91
C ILE A 18 -6.27 19.36 8.36
N ASP A 19 -5.94 19.96 9.51
CA ASP A 19 -6.61 21.15 10.01
C ASP A 19 -6.44 22.34 9.05
N THR A 20 -5.24 22.53 8.52
CA THR A 20 -4.95 23.60 7.54
C THR A 20 -5.75 23.41 6.25
N LEU A 21 -5.80 22.18 5.72
CA LEU A 21 -6.58 21.85 4.53
C LEU A 21 -8.07 22.04 4.75
N GLY A 22 -8.61 21.59 5.89
CA GLY A 22 -10.01 21.76 6.22
C GLY A 22 -10.41 23.24 6.28
N LYS A 23 -9.57 24.11 6.84
CA LYS A 23 -9.79 25.56 6.85
C LYS A 23 -9.78 26.15 5.45
N LYS A 24 -8.83 25.79 4.59
CA LYS A 24 -8.77 26.23 3.20
C LYS A 24 -10.04 25.87 2.41
N ILE A 25 -10.52 24.63 2.57
CA ILE A 25 -11.74 24.14 1.90
C ILE A 25 -12.97 24.91 2.41
N GLU A 26 -13.06 25.14 3.72
CA GLU A 26 -14.17 25.90 4.31
C GLU A 26 -14.20 27.35 3.86
N GLU A 27 -13.03 28.01 3.75
CA GLU A 27 -12.90 29.35 3.17
C GLU A 27 -13.34 29.38 1.71
N SER A 28 -12.90 28.40 0.91
CA SER A 28 -13.29 28.25 -0.50
C SER A 28 -14.81 28.08 -0.66
N LYS A 29 -15.44 27.24 0.20
CA LYS A 29 -16.91 27.07 0.21
C LYS A 29 -17.62 28.41 0.51
N LYS A 30 -17.17 29.15 1.53
CA LYS A 30 -17.73 30.46 1.89
C LYS A 30 -17.60 31.48 0.74
N GLU A 31 -16.47 31.52 0.05
CA GLU A 31 -16.27 32.36 -1.14
C GLU A 31 -17.24 31.98 -2.28
N ALA A 32 -17.41 30.68 -2.55
CA ALA A 32 -18.33 30.18 -3.56
C ALA A 32 -19.80 30.52 -3.22
N GLU A 33 -20.22 30.32 -1.96
CA GLU A 33 -21.56 30.69 -1.47
C GLU A 33 -21.81 32.18 -1.56
N THR A 34 -20.82 33.02 -1.20
CA THR A 34 -20.89 34.46 -1.31
C THR A 34 -21.06 34.90 -2.78
N ALA A 35 -20.31 34.26 -3.68
CA ALA A 35 -20.45 34.51 -5.12
C ALA A 35 -21.83 34.10 -5.65
N GLN A 36 -22.36 32.95 -5.18
CA GLN A 36 -23.68 32.45 -5.57
C GLN A 36 -24.80 33.44 -5.14
N ASN A 37 -24.72 33.93 -3.91
CA ASN A 37 -25.71 34.82 -3.31
C ASN A 37 -25.61 36.29 -3.81
N GLN A 38 -24.54 36.66 -4.51
CA GLN A 38 -24.39 37.98 -5.08
C GLN A 38 -25.41 38.18 -6.23
N LYS A 39 -26.37 39.11 -6.02
CA LYS A 39 -27.34 39.49 -7.08
C LYS A 39 -26.60 40.08 -8.28
N SER A 40 -26.83 39.52 -9.46
CA SER A 40 -26.30 40.04 -10.73
C SER A 40 -26.82 41.45 -10.99
N GLY A 41 -25.96 42.45 -11.00
CA GLY A 41 -26.26 43.81 -11.38
C GLY A 41 -25.64 44.16 -12.75
N LEU A 42 -26.23 45.13 -13.44
CA LEU A 42 -26.01 45.36 -14.88
C LEU A 42 -24.58 45.64 -15.33
N PHE A 43 -23.63 46.01 -14.50
CA PHE A 43 -22.21 46.23 -14.90
C PHE A 43 -21.24 45.94 -13.75
N GLY A 44 -20.19 45.16 -14.02
CA GLY A 44 -19.04 44.92 -13.12
C GLY A 44 -19.24 43.84 -12.04
N LYS A 45 -20.48 43.53 -11.64
CA LYS A 45 -20.76 42.52 -10.61
C LYS A 45 -20.65 41.10 -11.13
N THR A 46 -20.88 40.87 -12.42
CA THR A 46 -20.79 39.56 -13.08
C THR A 46 -19.32 39.11 -13.19
N ALA A 47 -18.42 40.05 -13.55
CA ALA A 47 -16.98 39.77 -13.60
C ALA A 47 -16.45 39.40 -12.19
N LYS A 48 -16.82 40.21 -11.17
CA LYS A 48 -16.42 39.93 -9.79
C LYS A 48 -16.94 38.57 -9.28
N LYS A 49 -18.17 38.20 -9.64
CA LYS A 49 -18.74 36.89 -9.32
C LYS A 49 -17.97 35.74 -9.99
N ALA A 50 -17.61 35.91 -11.28
CA ALA A 50 -16.81 34.95 -12.02
C ALA A 50 -15.42 34.77 -11.40
N ASP A 51 -14.75 35.86 -11.02
CA ASP A 51 -13.46 35.85 -10.36
C ASP A 51 -13.51 35.12 -9.01
N MET A 52 -14.55 35.36 -8.20
CA MET A 52 -14.73 34.66 -6.92
C MET A 52 -14.95 33.17 -7.11
N ILE A 53 -15.75 32.76 -8.10
CA ILE A 53 -15.96 31.34 -8.43
C ILE A 53 -14.64 30.70 -8.91
N ALA A 54 -13.91 31.38 -9.80
CA ALA A 54 -12.63 30.92 -10.30
C ALA A 54 -11.62 30.74 -9.16
N ASN A 55 -11.52 31.71 -8.24
CA ASN A 55 -10.65 31.61 -7.08
C ASN A 55 -11.06 30.45 -6.15
N ALA A 56 -12.34 30.22 -5.91
CA ALA A 56 -12.82 29.11 -5.12
C ALA A 56 -12.49 27.75 -5.75
N LEU A 57 -12.60 27.64 -7.08
CA LEU A 57 -12.23 26.43 -7.82
C LEU A 57 -10.73 26.16 -7.75
N VAL A 58 -9.89 27.19 -7.89
CA VAL A 58 -8.43 27.05 -7.76
C VAL A 58 -8.06 26.57 -6.37
N LYS A 59 -8.61 27.20 -5.31
CA LYS A 59 -8.35 26.79 -3.92
C LYS A 59 -8.79 25.35 -3.64
N ASN A 60 -9.92 24.92 -4.20
CA ASN A 60 -10.36 23.52 -4.08
C ASN A 60 -9.40 22.56 -4.79
N ALA A 61 -8.96 22.88 -6.02
CA ALA A 61 -8.03 22.05 -6.76
C ALA A 61 -6.67 21.93 -6.04
N GLU A 62 -6.19 23.00 -5.45
CA GLU A 62 -4.97 23.01 -4.62
C GLU A 62 -5.16 22.13 -3.37
N ALA A 63 -6.29 22.26 -2.67
CA ALA A 63 -6.58 21.46 -1.48
C ALA A 63 -6.70 19.96 -1.81
N ASP A 64 -7.32 19.59 -2.95
CA ASP A 64 -7.40 18.21 -3.42
C ASP A 64 -6.01 17.62 -3.71
N SER A 65 -5.14 18.40 -4.37
CA SER A 65 -3.76 18.00 -4.66
C SER A 65 -2.94 17.80 -3.37
N GLU A 66 -3.05 18.72 -2.41
CA GLU A 66 -2.41 18.62 -1.11
C GLU A 66 -2.95 17.42 -0.33
N MET A 67 -4.26 17.16 -0.37
CA MET A 67 -4.88 16.00 0.26
C MET A 67 -4.37 14.69 -0.32
N HIS A 68 -4.25 14.58 -1.64
CA HIS A 68 -3.68 13.40 -2.28
C HIS A 68 -2.24 13.13 -1.81
N THR A 69 -1.43 14.16 -1.72
CA THR A 69 -0.05 14.07 -1.23
C THR A 69 -0.01 13.63 0.24
N LEU A 70 -0.89 14.17 1.07
CA LEU A 70 -1.01 13.80 2.47
C LEU A 70 -1.38 12.32 2.64
N VAL A 71 -2.40 11.86 1.92
CA VAL A 71 -2.82 10.44 1.94
C VAL A 71 -1.68 9.52 1.55
N GLN A 72 -0.93 9.85 0.48
CA GLN A 72 0.23 9.06 0.07
C GLN A 72 1.32 9.02 1.14
N GLN A 73 1.59 10.13 1.83
CA GLN A 73 2.57 10.15 2.93
C GLN A 73 2.13 9.27 4.10
N VAL A 74 0.85 9.36 4.48
CA VAL A 74 0.30 8.53 5.57
C VAL A 74 0.30 7.06 5.22
N ILE A 75 -0.06 6.69 3.99
CA ILE A 75 0.01 5.32 3.50
C ILE A 75 1.46 4.79 3.55
N LYS A 76 2.42 5.54 3.01
CA LYS A 76 3.84 5.16 3.08
C LYS A 76 4.31 4.96 4.52
N PHE A 77 3.90 5.84 5.42
CA PHE A 77 4.26 5.75 6.83
C PHE A 77 3.60 4.54 7.51
N SER A 78 2.33 4.25 7.22
CA SER A 78 1.61 3.09 7.77
C SER A 78 2.16 1.75 7.27
N CYS A 79 2.66 1.69 6.03
CA CYS A 79 3.27 0.50 5.47
C CYS A 79 4.63 0.13 6.10
N LEU A 80 5.27 1.03 6.85
CA LEU A 80 6.55 0.76 7.51
C LEU A 80 6.42 -0.24 8.67
N SER A 81 5.27 -0.36 9.31
CA SER A 81 4.99 -1.39 10.29
C SER A 81 3.51 -1.41 10.69
N THR A 82 3.00 -2.60 11.04
CA THR A 82 1.67 -2.78 11.64
C THR A 82 1.48 -1.92 12.90
N PHE A 83 2.57 -1.70 13.64
CA PHE A 83 2.57 -0.85 14.83
C PHE A 83 2.32 0.63 14.48
N ALA A 84 2.91 1.14 13.38
CA ALA A 84 2.68 2.51 12.93
C ALA A 84 1.22 2.69 12.50
N TYR A 85 0.66 1.75 11.75
CA TYR A 85 -0.73 1.74 11.32
C TYR A 85 -1.71 1.89 12.50
N HIS A 86 -1.60 1.01 13.50
CA HIS A 86 -2.48 1.06 14.67
C HIS A 86 -2.40 2.37 15.43
N ASN A 87 -1.18 2.90 15.61
CA ASN A 87 -0.98 4.18 16.30
C ASN A 87 -1.56 5.36 15.50
N ILE A 88 -1.45 5.37 14.16
CA ILE A 88 -2.03 6.44 13.33
C ILE A 88 -3.54 6.46 13.47
N VAL A 89 -4.20 5.33 13.29
CA VAL A 89 -5.66 5.23 13.37
C VAL A 89 -6.16 5.62 14.76
N GLN A 90 -5.52 5.12 15.81
CA GLN A 90 -5.89 5.43 17.18
C GLN A 90 -5.71 6.91 17.53
N GLU A 91 -4.57 7.49 17.17
CA GLU A 91 -4.27 8.90 17.49
C GLU A 91 -5.16 9.85 16.68
N LEU A 92 -5.44 9.55 15.40
CA LEU A 92 -6.36 10.38 14.60
C LEU A 92 -7.79 10.33 15.16
N ASN A 93 -8.27 9.17 15.61
CA ASN A 93 -9.58 9.08 16.27
C ASN A 93 -9.59 9.89 17.57
N ASP A 94 -8.56 9.78 18.40
CA ASP A 94 -8.45 10.58 19.65
C ASP A 94 -8.43 12.09 19.37
N ILE A 95 -7.72 12.51 18.33
CA ILE A 95 -7.69 13.93 17.91
C ILE A 95 -9.05 14.42 17.41
N MET A 96 -9.80 13.59 16.68
CA MET A 96 -11.16 13.97 16.24
C MET A 96 -12.12 14.16 17.41
N GLU A 97 -11.95 13.39 18.46
CA GLU A 97 -12.79 13.48 19.67
C GLU A 97 -12.34 14.57 20.63
N ASN A 98 -11.05 14.58 20.96
CA ASN A 98 -10.49 15.35 22.07
C ASN A 98 -9.68 16.59 21.63
N GLY A 99 -9.42 16.73 20.32
CA GLY A 99 -8.54 17.77 19.79
C GLY A 99 -7.06 17.44 19.97
N PHE A 100 -6.21 18.35 19.55
CA PHE A 100 -4.75 18.22 19.65
C PHE A 100 -4.10 19.49 20.19
N LYS A 101 -2.94 19.36 20.82
CA LYS A 101 -2.17 20.52 21.28
C LYS A 101 -1.35 21.10 20.15
N ASN A 102 -1.49 22.41 19.92
CA ASN A 102 -0.63 23.15 19.02
C ASN A 102 0.78 23.38 19.60
N SER A 103 1.64 24.12 18.89
CA SER A 103 2.98 24.48 19.34
C SER A 103 2.97 25.33 20.62
N ASP A 104 1.91 26.08 20.85
CA ASP A 104 1.75 27.01 21.95
C ASP A 104 1.14 26.35 23.21
N GLY A 105 0.73 25.06 23.07
CA GLY A 105 0.16 24.25 24.12
C GLY A 105 -1.36 24.31 24.24
N ASP A 106 -2.03 25.07 23.37
CA ASP A 106 -3.49 25.18 23.33
C ASP A 106 -4.12 23.93 22.70
N ILE A 107 -5.30 23.56 23.20
CA ILE A 107 -6.09 22.47 22.61
C ILE A 107 -6.90 23.03 21.43
N ILE A 108 -6.62 22.52 20.25
CA ILE A 108 -7.35 22.84 19.02
C ILE A 108 -8.28 21.68 18.67
N HIS A 109 -9.57 21.99 18.48
CA HIS A 109 -10.53 21.02 17.96
C HIS A 109 -10.66 21.17 16.46
N LEU A 110 -10.69 20.03 15.74
CA LEU A 110 -10.91 20.01 14.31
C LEU A 110 -12.34 20.49 13.99
N ASN A 111 -12.47 21.32 12.96
CA ASN A 111 -13.77 21.65 12.39
C ASN A 111 -14.37 20.45 11.62
N ASN A 112 -15.62 20.54 11.18
CA ASN A 112 -16.30 19.42 10.53
C ASN A 112 -15.58 18.99 9.25
N THR A 113 -15.13 19.93 8.42
CA THR A 113 -14.39 19.62 7.20
C THR A 113 -13.06 18.92 7.50
N SER A 114 -12.33 19.36 8.52
CA SER A 114 -11.10 18.70 8.95
C SER A 114 -11.34 17.30 9.52
N LYS A 115 -12.48 17.07 10.21
CA LYS A 115 -12.87 15.73 10.66
C LYS A 115 -13.17 14.80 9.50
N GLU A 116 -13.95 15.25 8.49
CA GLU A 116 -14.20 14.48 7.26
C GLU A 116 -12.90 14.10 6.53
N LEU A 117 -11.93 15.02 6.49
CA LEU A 117 -10.62 14.74 5.92
C LEU A 117 -9.84 13.70 6.75
N ALA A 118 -9.87 13.80 8.07
CA ALA A 118 -9.24 12.81 8.95
C ALA A 118 -9.84 11.41 8.76
N GLU A 119 -11.18 11.31 8.67
CA GLU A 119 -11.89 10.05 8.37
C GLU A 119 -11.46 9.48 7.01
N SER A 120 -11.33 10.33 5.98
CA SER A 120 -10.87 9.92 4.65
C SER A 120 -9.43 9.40 4.68
N VAL A 121 -8.55 10.00 5.49
CA VAL A 121 -7.18 9.51 5.72
C VAL A 121 -7.21 8.16 6.40
N ILE A 122 -7.99 7.99 7.47
CA ILE A 122 -8.14 6.72 8.19
C ILE A 122 -8.62 5.62 7.23
N TYR A 123 -9.65 5.90 6.45
CA TYR A 123 -10.18 4.94 5.46
C TYR A 123 -9.12 4.53 4.44
N SER A 124 -8.39 5.48 3.87
CA SER A 124 -7.33 5.22 2.89
C SER A 124 -6.21 4.37 3.45
N VAL A 125 -5.82 4.61 4.70
CA VAL A 125 -4.81 3.83 5.42
C VAL A 125 -5.30 2.41 5.69
N GLN A 126 -6.57 2.23 6.05
CA GLN A 126 -7.18 0.92 6.27
C GLN A 126 -7.21 0.09 4.99
N GLU A 127 -7.61 0.68 3.87
CA GLU A 127 -7.63 -0.01 2.57
C GLU A 127 -6.23 -0.37 2.08
N ALA A 128 -5.25 0.51 2.27
CA ALA A 128 -3.86 0.23 1.94
C ALA A 128 -3.31 -0.95 2.79
N ASN A 129 -3.64 -0.99 4.08
CA ASN A 129 -3.20 -2.09 4.95
C ASN A 129 -3.81 -3.43 4.55
N LYS A 130 -5.11 -3.47 4.24
CA LYS A 130 -5.78 -4.68 3.71
C LYS A 130 -5.13 -5.18 2.41
N THR A 131 -4.75 -4.25 1.54
CA THR A 131 -4.08 -4.58 0.28
C THR A 131 -2.70 -5.18 0.54
N ASN A 132 -1.93 -4.60 1.46
CA ASN A 132 -0.63 -5.12 1.86
C ASN A 132 -0.72 -6.51 2.50
N GLU A 133 -1.71 -6.76 3.36
CA GLU A 133 -1.95 -8.07 3.95
C GLU A 133 -2.25 -9.12 2.87
N LYS A 134 -3.09 -8.79 1.88
CA LYS A 134 -3.36 -9.67 0.74
C LYS A 134 -2.11 -9.95 -0.10
N HIS A 135 -1.28 -8.94 -0.36
CA HIS A 135 -0.03 -9.13 -1.08
C HIS A 135 0.92 -10.05 -0.31
N PHE A 136 1.06 -9.86 0.99
CA PHE A 136 1.88 -10.72 1.84
C PHE A 136 1.37 -12.17 1.89
N GLU A 137 0.05 -12.38 1.93
CA GLU A 137 -0.54 -13.73 1.85
C GLU A 137 -0.28 -14.38 0.48
N LEU A 138 -0.37 -13.63 -0.62
CA LEU A 138 -0.10 -14.12 -1.96
C LEU A 138 1.37 -14.47 -2.14
N GLU A 139 2.27 -13.63 -1.65
CA GLU A 139 3.71 -13.86 -1.66
C GLU A 139 4.06 -15.14 -0.89
N ASN A 140 3.56 -15.29 0.33
CA ASN A 140 3.73 -16.52 1.12
C ASN A 140 3.15 -17.78 0.46
N LYS A 141 2.05 -17.64 -0.30
CA LYS A 141 1.50 -18.77 -1.09
C LYS A 141 2.37 -19.09 -2.30
N SER A 142 2.94 -18.08 -2.95
CA SER A 142 3.90 -18.24 -4.06
C SER A 142 5.14 -18.97 -3.58
N ASP A 143 5.77 -18.52 -2.52
CA ASP A 143 6.98 -19.12 -1.94
C ASP A 143 6.77 -20.60 -1.58
N LYS A 144 5.63 -20.93 -0.96
CA LYS A 144 5.28 -22.33 -0.66
C LYS A 144 5.04 -23.17 -1.92
N ASN A 145 4.52 -22.57 -2.99
CA ASN A 145 4.37 -23.25 -4.27
C ASN A 145 5.74 -23.50 -4.93
N ASP A 146 6.61 -22.50 -4.89
CA ASP A 146 7.96 -22.61 -5.45
C ASP A 146 8.77 -23.68 -4.72
N GLU A 147 8.73 -23.74 -3.38
CA GLU A 147 9.34 -24.83 -2.61
C GLU A 147 8.76 -26.21 -3.00
N LYS A 148 7.46 -26.30 -3.26
CA LYS A 148 6.82 -27.55 -3.70
C LYS A 148 7.28 -27.96 -5.09
N HIS A 149 7.38 -27.01 -6.01
CA HIS A 149 7.89 -27.25 -7.36
C HIS A 149 9.36 -27.70 -7.33
N ASP A 150 10.20 -27.05 -6.52
CA ASP A 150 11.60 -27.42 -6.37
C ASP A 150 11.76 -28.85 -5.84
N ARG A 151 10.93 -29.26 -4.87
CA ARG A 151 10.90 -30.64 -4.39
C ARG A 151 10.48 -31.61 -5.48
N GLN A 152 9.44 -31.30 -6.24
CA GLN A 152 8.99 -32.14 -7.36
C GLN A 152 10.05 -32.28 -8.45
N ILE A 153 10.73 -31.19 -8.79
CA ILE A 153 11.84 -31.18 -9.74
C ILE A 153 12.98 -32.06 -9.21
N SER A 154 13.35 -31.92 -7.94
CA SER A 154 14.39 -32.76 -7.31
C SER A 154 14.05 -34.25 -7.33
N GLU A 155 12.79 -34.60 -7.01
CA GLU A 155 12.31 -36.00 -7.07
C GLU A 155 12.35 -36.55 -8.50
N LEU A 156 12.00 -35.73 -9.49
CA LEU A 156 12.06 -36.11 -10.90
C LEU A 156 13.52 -36.35 -11.34
N TYR A 157 14.44 -35.48 -10.94
CA TYR A 157 15.88 -35.69 -11.22
C TYR A 157 16.41 -36.99 -10.60
N GLN A 158 16.03 -37.30 -9.38
CA GLN A 158 16.41 -38.58 -8.76
C GLN A 158 15.87 -39.79 -9.52
N LYS A 159 14.59 -39.75 -9.94
CA LYS A 159 13.99 -40.84 -10.75
C LYS A 159 14.67 -41.01 -12.11
N ILE A 160 15.00 -39.90 -12.75
CA ILE A 160 15.74 -39.95 -14.03
C ILE A 160 17.10 -40.63 -13.81
N LYS A 161 17.84 -40.24 -12.79
CA LYS A 161 19.13 -40.83 -12.46
C LYS A 161 19.04 -42.32 -12.15
N GLU A 162 18.04 -42.75 -11.38
CA GLU A 162 17.78 -44.17 -11.11
C GLU A 162 17.47 -44.98 -12.37
N LEU A 163 16.70 -44.39 -13.29
CA LEU A 163 16.38 -45.02 -14.56
C LEU A 163 17.61 -45.10 -15.48
N GLU A 164 18.45 -44.12 -15.51
CA GLU A 164 19.72 -44.16 -16.24
C GLU A 164 20.65 -45.21 -15.68
N GLU A 165 20.82 -45.32 -14.37
CA GLU A 165 21.63 -46.39 -13.73
C GLU A 165 21.08 -47.77 -14.04
N LYS A 166 19.75 -47.97 -14.01
CA LYS A 166 19.13 -49.25 -14.41
C LYS A 166 19.38 -49.59 -15.88
N LYS A 167 19.32 -48.58 -16.75
CA LYS A 167 19.60 -48.73 -18.19
C LYS A 167 21.05 -49.18 -18.42
N TYR A 168 22.01 -48.54 -17.74
CA TYR A 168 23.44 -48.93 -17.84
C TYR A 168 23.69 -50.34 -17.29
N ASN A 169 23.07 -50.70 -16.18
CA ASN A 169 23.16 -52.05 -15.62
C ASN A 169 22.59 -53.09 -16.60
N LEU A 170 21.44 -52.82 -17.24
CA LEU A 170 20.83 -53.71 -18.18
C LEU A 170 21.69 -53.90 -19.48
N LEU A 171 22.26 -52.80 -19.96
CA LEU A 171 23.19 -52.83 -21.11
C LEU A 171 24.46 -53.62 -20.78
N SER A 172 24.99 -53.49 -19.57
CA SER A 172 26.15 -54.24 -19.09
C SER A 172 25.85 -55.74 -19.02
N ILE A 173 24.68 -56.13 -18.49
CA ILE A 173 24.26 -57.53 -18.42
C ILE A 173 24.12 -58.15 -19.84
N ILE A 174 23.50 -57.41 -20.75
CA ILE A 174 23.36 -57.84 -22.18
C ILE A 174 24.72 -58.02 -22.82
N SER A 175 25.66 -57.10 -22.60
CA SER A 175 27.02 -57.14 -23.14
C SER A 175 27.78 -58.35 -22.61
N ILE A 176 27.67 -58.67 -21.34
CA ILE A 176 28.24 -59.84 -20.72
C ILE A 176 27.64 -61.10 -21.33
N ALA A 177 26.32 -61.20 -21.46
CA ALA A 177 25.65 -62.33 -22.06
C ALA A 177 26.09 -62.60 -23.54
N ILE A 178 26.20 -61.53 -24.35
CA ILE A 178 26.72 -61.64 -25.72
C ILE A 178 28.16 -62.13 -25.73
N SER A 179 29.00 -61.65 -24.81
CA SER A 179 30.39 -62.10 -24.69
C SER A 179 30.49 -63.59 -24.35
N PHE A 180 29.66 -64.07 -23.43
CA PHE A 180 29.59 -65.51 -23.13
C PHE A 180 29.17 -66.36 -24.30
N VAL A 181 28.16 -65.93 -25.08
CA VAL A 181 27.73 -66.62 -26.29
C VAL A 181 28.87 -66.69 -27.33
N ALA A 182 29.59 -65.58 -27.55
CA ALA A 182 30.71 -65.52 -28.47
C ALA A 182 31.86 -66.46 -28.06
N ILE A 183 32.20 -66.52 -26.78
CA ILE A 183 33.22 -67.46 -26.27
C ILE A 183 32.78 -68.90 -26.47
N PHE A 184 31.53 -69.21 -26.15
CA PHE A 184 30.97 -70.54 -26.36
C PHE A 184 31.07 -71.00 -27.79
N LEU A 185 30.67 -70.13 -28.76
CA LEU A 185 30.77 -70.43 -30.18
C LEU A 185 32.20 -70.65 -30.69
N VAL A 186 33.20 -70.03 -30.08
CA VAL A 186 34.62 -70.21 -30.42
C VAL A 186 35.17 -71.53 -29.85
N LEU A 187 34.73 -71.92 -28.65
CA LEU A 187 35.22 -73.13 -27.97
C LEU A 187 34.64 -74.46 -28.50
N PHE A 188 33.45 -74.37 -29.10
CA PHE A 188 32.73 -75.56 -29.62
C PHE A 188 32.66 -75.62 -31.17
N LYS A 189 33.51 -74.85 -31.82
CA LYS A 189 33.74 -74.96 -33.28
C LYS A 189 35.01 -75.76 -33.55
#